data_e4350994320fa2b48a6aae3d3236bc2c
#
_entry.id   e4350994320fa2b48a6aae3d3236bc2c
#
_cell.length_a   1.000
_cell.length_b   1.000
_cell.length_c   1.000
_cell.angle_alpha   90.00
_cell.angle_beta   90.00
_cell.angle_gamma   90.00
#
_symmetry.space_group_name_H-M   'P 1'
#
loop_
_entity.id
_entity.type
_entity.pdbx_description
1 polymer ?
#
loop_
_entity_poly.entity_id
_entity_poly.type
_entity_poly.pdbx_seq_one_letter_code
_entity_poly.pdbx_strand_id
1 'polypeptide(L)'
;MSDSQKREERMTYVSLVGLFVTLLGAFAFRERDQKRAFMLDPRDLALFSLATYRAGRLVAYDRVVEPFRDPVTETVPDEYQAGENVVAEGAGARKAIGELVSCPTCVGTWVAAGLVYGYRLAPGPTRLFAAILAVSGLAELFSATDEALSWTGQAARKRSAA
;
A
#
# COMPACT_ATOMS: atom_id res chain seq x y z
N MET A 1 -25.75 -9.97 -5.91
CA MET A 1 -24.63 -10.82 -5.45
C MET A 1 -25.22 -12.07 -4.81
N SER A 2 -24.87 -13.25 -5.32
CA SER A 2 -25.40 -14.54 -4.79
C SER A 2 -24.73 -14.91 -3.46
N ASP A 3 -25.37 -15.78 -2.67
CA ASP A 3 -24.79 -16.22 -1.39
C ASP A 3 -23.50 -17.04 -1.59
N SER A 4 -23.36 -17.73 -2.71
CA SER A 4 -22.11 -18.42 -3.10
C SER A 4 -20.96 -17.43 -3.32
N GLN A 5 -21.20 -16.31 -3.99
CA GLN A 5 -20.19 -15.28 -4.24
C GLN A 5 -19.72 -14.60 -2.94
N LYS A 6 -20.65 -14.31 -2.02
CA LYS A 6 -20.31 -13.77 -0.69
C LYS A 6 -19.46 -14.76 0.14
N ARG A 7 -19.75 -16.05 0.01
CA ARG A 7 -18.99 -17.10 0.69
C ARG A 7 -17.59 -17.21 0.15
N GLU A 8 -17.43 -17.18 -1.17
CA GLU A 8 -16.13 -17.21 -1.84
C GLU A 8 -15.27 -16.00 -1.46
N GLU A 9 -15.84 -14.81 -1.47
CA GLU A 9 -15.19 -13.56 -1.04
C GLU A 9 -14.67 -13.68 0.41
N ARG A 10 -15.53 -14.11 1.33
CA ARG A 10 -15.13 -14.32 2.75
C ARG A 10 -14.04 -15.37 2.89
N MET A 11 -14.11 -16.47 2.17
CA MET A 11 -13.08 -17.50 2.20
C MET A 11 -11.75 -17.00 1.67
N THR A 12 -11.76 -16.14 0.66
CA THR A 12 -10.55 -15.51 0.14
C THR A 12 -9.91 -14.59 1.19
N TYR A 13 -10.68 -13.75 1.88
CA TYR A 13 -10.15 -12.92 2.97
C TYR A 13 -9.57 -13.77 4.11
N VAL A 14 -10.26 -14.81 4.54
CA VAL A 14 -9.77 -15.74 5.56
C VAL A 14 -8.45 -16.39 5.11
N SER A 15 -8.35 -16.78 3.84
CA SER A 15 -7.13 -17.36 3.28
C SER A 15 -5.97 -16.37 3.24
N LEU A 16 -6.22 -15.10 2.86
CA LEU A 16 -5.20 -14.04 2.87
C LEU A 16 -4.71 -13.74 4.29
N VAL A 17 -5.62 -13.63 5.25
CA VAL A 17 -5.26 -13.45 6.67
C VAL A 17 -4.50 -14.67 7.18
N GLY A 18 -4.97 -15.88 6.87
CA GLY A 18 -4.28 -17.13 7.22
C GLY A 18 -2.87 -17.21 6.65
N LEU A 19 -2.68 -16.82 5.39
CA LEU A 19 -1.37 -16.75 4.76
C LEU A 19 -0.47 -15.75 5.48
N PHE A 20 -0.97 -14.55 5.76
CA PHE A 20 -0.21 -13.51 6.47
C PHE A 20 0.24 -14.00 7.86
N VAL A 21 -0.68 -14.55 8.64
CA VAL A 21 -0.37 -15.08 9.99
C VAL A 21 0.60 -16.26 9.93
N THR A 22 0.48 -17.12 8.91
CA THR A 22 1.39 -18.26 8.72
C THR A 22 2.80 -17.78 8.40
N LEU A 23 2.95 -16.80 7.49
CA LEU A 23 4.25 -16.21 7.17
C LEU A 23 4.86 -15.51 8.39
N LEU A 24 4.05 -14.75 9.14
CA LEU A 24 4.48 -14.10 10.38
C LEU A 24 4.95 -15.14 11.41
N GLY A 25 4.17 -16.20 11.61
CA GLY A 25 4.48 -17.29 12.54
C GLY A 25 5.75 -18.05 12.14
N ALA A 26 5.91 -18.37 10.86
CA ALA A 26 7.08 -19.04 10.35
C ALA A 26 8.35 -18.18 10.54
N PHE A 27 8.24 -16.88 10.30
CA PHE A 27 9.34 -15.95 10.52
C PHE A 27 9.66 -15.79 12.00
N ALA A 28 8.66 -15.63 12.86
CA ALA A 28 8.83 -15.55 14.31
C ALA A 28 9.45 -16.84 14.90
N PHE A 29 9.05 -18.01 14.37
CA PHE A 29 9.64 -19.29 14.77
C PHE A 29 11.12 -19.36 14.40
N ARG A 30 11.49 -18.91 13.20
CA ARG A 30 12.88 -18.83 12.73
C ARG A 30 13.73 -17.88 13.59
N GLU A 31 13.15 -16.77 14.04
CA GLU A 31 13.84 -15.79 14.90
C GLU A 31 14.02 -16.27 16.35
N ARG A 32 13.23 -17.24 16.81
CA ARG A 32 13.24 -17.73 18.19
C ARG A 32 14.63 -18.26 18.63
N ASP A 33 15.41 -18.82 17.70
CA ASP A 33 16.74 -19.37 17.96
C ASP A 33 17.84 -18.31 17.92
N GLN A 34 17.52 -17.08 17.53
CA GLN A 34 18.50 -16.00 17.47
C GLN A 34 18.60 -15.29 18.83
N LYS A 35 19.77 -15.33 19.43
CA LYS A 35 20.06 -14.72 20.76
C LYS A 35 19.93 -13.20 20.81
N ARG A 36 19.75 -12.51 19.68
CA ARG A 36 19.55 -11.06 19.62
C ARG A 36 18.09 -10.76 19.33
N ALA A 37 17.46 -10.02 20.25
CA ALA A 37 16.14 -9.47 20.01
C ALA A 37 16.15 -8.64 18.72
N PHE A 38 15.15 -8.86 17.85
CA PHE A 38 14.95 -8.03 16.68
C PHE A 38 14.56 -6.63 17.11
N MET A 39 15.39 -5.65 16.82
CA MET A 39 15.10 -4.24 17.02
C MET A 39 15.40 -3.48 15.73
N LEU A 40 14.43 -2.69 15.27
CA LEU A 40 14.62 -1.72 14.20
C LEU A 40 15.24 -0.46 14.79
N ASP A 41 16.30 0.04 14.16
CA ASP A 41 16.80 1.38 14.43
C ASP A 41 15.68 2.41 14.07
N PRO A 42 15.50 3.50 14.84
CA PRO A 42 14.52 4.53 14.51
C PRO A 42 14.65 5.10 13.09
N ARG A 43 15.86 5.13 12.53
CA ARG A 43 16.09 5.55 11.13
C ARG A 43 15.53 4.54 10.13
N ASP A 44 15.75 3.24 10.38
CA ASP A 44 15.19 2.17 9.54
C ASP A 44 13.66 2.11 9.66
N LEU A 45 13.12 2.35 10.85
CA LEU A 45 11.68 2.45 11.06
C LEU A 45 11.08 3.59 10.24
N ALA A 46 11.66 4.80 10.29
CA ALA A 46 11.21 5.94 9.50
C ALA A 46 11.33 5.66 8.00
N LEU A 47 12.47 5.09 7.57
CA LEU A 47 12.72 4.71 6.18
C LEU A 47 11.67 3.72 5.67
N PHE A 48 11.41 2.65 6.42
CA PHE A 48 10.46 1.61 6.03
C PHE A 48 9.02 2.10 6.08
N SER A 49 8.66 2.97 7.03
CA SER A 49 7.33 3.58 7.08
C SER A 49 7.04 4.40 5.83
N LEU A 50 8.00 5.23 5.40
CA LEU A 50 7.86 6.04 4.20
C LEU A 50 7.88 5.21 2.92
N ALA A 51 8.74 4.19 2.86
CA ALA A 51 8.78 3.23 1.77
C ALA A 51 7.47 2.43 1.64
N THR A 52 6.89 2.03 2.78
CA THR A 52 5.59 1.34 2.83
C THR A 52 4.47 2.24 2.31
N TYR A 53 4.43 3.50 2.75
CA TYR A 53 3.48 4.49 2.26
C TYR A 53 3.55 4.62 0.74
N ARG A 54 4.75 4.85 0.20
CA ARG A 54 4.94 5.00 -1.25
C ARG A 54 4.60 3.74 -2.02
N ALA A 55 5.06 2.58 -1.57
CA ALA A 55 4.79 1.30 -2.25
C ALA A 55 3.30 0.96 -2.26
N GLY A 56 2.57 1.22 -1.17
CA GLY A 56 1.13 1.02 -1.12
C GLY A 56 0.39 1.88 -2.16
N ARG A 57 0.77 3.15 -2.28
CA ARG A 57 0.19 4.06 -3.28
C ARG A 57 0.59 3.69 -4.70
N LEU A 58 1.86 3.30 -4.90
CA LEU A 58 2.36 2.84 -6.20
C LEU A 58 1.53 1.67 -6.73
N VAL A 59 1.28 0.68 -5.90
CA VAL A 59 0.47 -0.49 -6.29
C VAL A 59 -0.99 -0.10 -6.53
N ALA A 60 -1.57 0.74 -5.66
CA ALA A 60 -2.99 1.06 -5.73
C ALA A 60 -3.34 2.05 -6.85
N TYR A 61 -2.47 3.01 -7.17
CA TYR A 61 -2.85 4.15 -8.01
C TYR A 61 -1.94 4.41 -9.21
N ASP A 62 -0.65 4.01 -9.16
CA ASP A 62 0.27 4.37 -10.24
C ASP A 62 -0.03 3.58 -11.53
N ARG A 63 0.02 4.28 -12.66
CA ARG A 63 -0.21 3.71 -14.01
C ARG A 63 0.83 2.64 -14.40
N VAL A 64 2.04 2.74 -13.84
CA VAL A 64 3.11 1.76 -14.12
C VAL A 64 2.75 0.35 -13.64
N VAL A 65 1.88 0.24 -12.64
CA VAL A 65 1.41 -1.05 -12.08
C VAL A 65 0.04 -1.45 -12.63
N GLU A 66 -0.63 -0.56 -13.36
CA GLU A 66 -1.94 -0.79 -13.97
C GLU A 66 -2.04 -2.14 -14.70
N PRO A 67 -1.12 -2.51 -15.63
CA PRO A 67 -1.21 -3.80 -16.34
C PRO A 67 -1.24 -5.04 -15.42
N PHE A 68 -0.71 -4.92 -14.20
CA PHE A 68 -0.68 -6.02 -13.24
C PHE A 68 -1.94 -6.09 -12.39
N ARG A 69 -2.66 -4.97 -12.19
CA ARG A 69 -3.90 -4.91 -11.40
C ARG A 69 -5.18 -4.99 -12.26
N ASP A 70 -5.14 -4.61 -13.54
CA ASP A 70 -6.27 -4.65 -14.47
C ASP A 70 -7.06 -5.97 -14.46
N PRO A 71 -6.43 -7.14 -14.30
CA PRO A 71 -7.19 -8.38 -14.22
C PRO A 71 -8.20 -8.45 -13.07
N VAL A 72 -8.08 -7.60 -12.06
CA VAL A 72 -8.91 -7.61 -10.83
C VAL A 72 -9.47 -6.24 -10.45
N THR A 73 -9.11 -5.18 -11.17
CA THR A 73 -9.55 -3.80 -10.90
C THR A 73 -9.98 -3.10 -12.17
N GLU A 74 -10.81 -2.08 -12.03
CA GLU A 74 -11.22 -1.15 -13.08
C GLU A 74 -10.91 0.28 -12.63
N THR A 75 -10.41 1.10 -13.55
CA THR A 75 -10.20 2.53 -13.31
C THR A 75 -11.43 3.30 -13.78
N VAL A 76 -12.11 3.96 -12.85
CA VAL A 76 -13.32 4.72 -13.12
C VAL A 76 -13.10 6.21 -12.81
N PRO A 77 -13.74 7.14 -13.55
CA PRO A 77 -13.72 8.55 -13.21
C PRO A 77 -14.27 8.78 -11.80
N ASP A 78 -13.65 9.71 -11.05
CA ASP A 78 -14.17 10.11 -9.76
C ASP A 78 -15.53 10.84 -9.91
N GLU A 79 -16.48 10.60 -9.00
CA GLU A 79 -17.81 11.23 -9.00
C GLU A 79 -17.76 12.76 -9.04
N TYR A 80 -16.71 13.35 -8.46
CA TYR A 80 -16.50 14.80 -8.43
C TYR A 80 -15.62 15.31 -9.58
N GLN A 81 -15.29 14.47 -10.56
CA GLN A 81 -14.38 14.79 -11.68
C GLN A 81 -12.99 15.30 -11.21
N ALA A 82 -12.60 14.95 -10.01
CA ALA A 82 -11.32 15.35 -9.41
C ALA A 82 -10.15 14.40 -9.76
N GLY A 83 -10.41 13.35 -10.56
CA GLY A 83 -9.42 12.36 -10.93
C GLY A 83 -10.02 11.02 -11.33
N GLU A 84 -9.24 9.96 -11.14
CA GLU A 84 -9.62 8.58 -11.41
C GLU A 84 -9.54 7.76 -10.13
N ASN A 85 -10.51 6.87 -9.91
CA ASN A 85 -10.55 5.93 -8.81
C ASN A 85 -10.33 4.51 -9.33
N VAL A 86 -9.53 3.74 -8.61
CA VAL A 86 -9.33 2.32 -8.88
C VAL A 86 -10.26 1.52 -8.00
N VAL A 87 -11.17 0.79 -8.61
CA VAL A 87 -12.19 -0.02 -7.93
C VAL A 87 -11.99 -1.50 -8.23
N ALA A 88 -12.38 -2.36 -7.29
CA ALA A 88 -12.33 -3.81 -7.50
C ALA A 88 -13.36 -4.25 -8.54
N GLU A 89 -12.95 -5.09 -9.49
CA GLU A 89 -13.80 -5.64 -10.53
C GLU A 89 -14.15 -7.11 -10.27
N GLY A 90 -15.34 -7.53 -10.71
CA GLY A 90 -15.78 -8.92 -10.66
C GLY A 90 -16.51 -9.30 -9.37
N ALA A 91 -16.41 -10.58 -9.00
CA ALA A 91 -17.08 -11.15 -7.84
C ALA A 91 -16.22 -12.26 -7.18
N GLY A 92 -16.55 -12.62 -5.94
CA GLY A 92 -15.86 -13.68 -5.21
C GLY A 92 -14.38 -13.36 -4.97
N ALA A 93 -13.50 -14.31 -5.29
CA ALA A 93 -12.05 -14.17 -5.07
C ALA A 93 -11.43 -13.01 -5.88
N ARG A 94 -11.88 -12.81 -7.12
CA ARG A 94 -11.41 -11.72 -7.98
C ARG A 94 -11.66 -10.36 -7.34
N LYS A 95 -12.87 -10.15 -6.83
CA LYS A 95 -13.24 -8.93 -6.12
C LYS A 95 -12.42 -8.73 -4.85
N ALA A 96 -12.26 -9.77 -4.02
CA ALA A 96 -11.49 -9.68 -2.78
C ALA A 96 -10.01 -9.31 -3.03
N ILE A 97 -9.40 -9.85 -4.09
CA ILE A 97 -8.04 -9.48 -4.51
C ILE A 97 -8.02 -8.06 -5.05
N GLY A 98 -9.01 -7.67 -5.85
CA GLY A 98 -9.16 -6.31 -6.35
C GLY A 98 -9.24 -5.29 -5.22
N GLU A 99 -10.06 -5.52 -4.20
CA GLU A 99 -10.17 -4.67 -3.01
C GLU A 99 -8.85 -4.59 -2.22
N LEU A 100 -8.09 -5.69 -2.16
CA LEU A 100 -6.77 -5.69 -1.53
C LEU A 100 -5.80 -4.77 -2.28
N VAL A 101 -5.69 -4.90 -3.61
CA VAL A 101 -4.70 -4.17 -4.39
C VAL A 101 -5.09 -2.71 -4.66
N SER A 102 -6.39 -2.37 -4.66
CA SER A 102 -6.87 -0.99 -4.76
C SER A 102 -6.81 -0.22 -3.43
N CYS A 103 -6.55 -0.90 -2.32
CA CYS A 103 -6.44 -0.29 -0.99
C CYS A 103 -4.96 -0.09 -0.61
N PRO A 104 -4.40 1.13 -0.64
CA PRO A 104 -2.99 1.36 -0.36
C PRO A 104 -2.57 0.94 1.05
N THR A 105 -3.47 1.06 2.04
CA THR A 105 -3.20 0.63 3.42
C THR A 105 -3.16 -0.89 3.54
N CYS A 106 -4.04 -1.59 2.81
CA CYS A 106 -4.09 -3.04 2.81
C CYS A 106 -2.81 -3.63 2.21
N VAL A 107 -2.42 -3.15 1.02
CA VAL A 107 -1.14 -3.52 0.39
C VAL A 107 0.03 -3.11 1.26
N GLY A 108 -0.03 -1.92 1.86
CA GLY A 108 1.01 -1.40 2.75
C GLY A 108 1.39 -2.38 3.87
N THR A 109 0.42 -3.08 4.45
CA THR A 109 0.68 -4.09 5.48
C THR A 109 1.57 -5.24 4.98
N TRP A 110 1.31 -5.72 3.76
CA TRP A 110 2.12 -6.77 3.13
C TRP A 110 3.51 -6.27 2.76
N VAL A 111 3.60 -5.03 2.26
CA VAL A 111 4.88 -4.38 1.95
C VAL A 111 5.70 -4.19 3.23
N ALA A 112 5.11 -3.72 4.32
CA ALA A 112 5.78 -3.55 5.60
C ALA A 112 6.36 -4.88 6.10
N ALA A 113 5.57 -5.97 6.07
CA ALA A 113 6.05 -7.29 6.42
C ALA A 113 7.23 -7.73 5.51
N GLY A 114 7.10 -7.53 4.19
CA GLY A 114 8.15 -7.83 3.22
C GLY A 114 9.44 -7.05 3.49
N LEU A 115 9.35 -5.77 3.83
CA LEU A 115 10.52 -4.93 4.17
C LEU A 115 11.19 -5.41 5.47
N VAL A 116 10.41 -5.71 6.50
CA VAL A 116 10.94 -6.21 7.78
C VAL A 116 11.62 -7.56 7.59
N TYR A 117 10.98 -8.48 6.86
CA TYR A 117 11.57 -9.79 6.59
C TYR A 117 12.78 -9.70 5.66
N GLY A 118 12.68 -8.89 4.62
CA GLY A 118 13.78 -8.62 3.70
C GLY A 118 14.98 -8.01 4.41
N TYR A 119 14.75 -7.06 5.30
CA TYR A 119 15.80 -6.45 6.12
C TYR A 119 16.51 -7.48 7.01
N ARG A 120 15.78 -8.43 7.54
CA ARG A 120 16.34 -9.46 8.37
C ARG A 120 17.19 -10.47 7.57
N LEU A 121 16.78 -10.77 6.35
CA LEU A 121 17.43 -11.73 5.46
C LEU A 121 18.58 -11.10 4.67
N ALA A 122 18.39 -9.89 4.17
CA ALA A 122 19.32 -9.18 3.27
C ALA A 122 19.27 -7.67 3.55
N PRO A 123 19.92 -7.17 4.62
CA PRO A 123 19.76 -5.76 5.06
C PRO A 123 20.21 -4.74 4.03
N GLY A 124 21.27 -4.96 3.30
CA GLY A 124 21.80 -4.03 2.31
C GLY A 124 20.83 -3.79 1.14
N PRO A 125 20.44 -4.80 0.37
CA PRO A 125 19.48 -4.68 -0.72
C PRO A 125 18.12 -4.12 -0.26
N THR A 126 17.64 -4.55 0.92
CA THR A 126 16.36 -4.06 1.44
C THR A 126 16.40 -2.57 1.79
N ARG A 127 17.48 -2.10 2.42
CA ARG A 127 17.67 -0.67 2.69
C ARG A 127 17.74 0.15 1.40
N LEU A 128 18.46 -0.33 0.39
CA LEU A 128 18.54 0.35 -0.90
C LEU A 128 17.18 0.47 -1.55
N PHE A 129 16.43 -0.62 -1.62
CA PHE A 129 15.07 -0.63 -2.17
C PHE A 129 14.14 0.31 -1.38
N ALA A 130 14.15 0.22 -0.05
CA ALA A 130 13.37 1.11 0.80
C ALA A 130 13.76 2.58 0.64
N ALA A 131 15.06 2.90 0.46
CA ALA A 131 15.51 4.26 0.26
C ALA A 131 14.97 4.86 -1.05
N ILE A 132 14.96 4.09 -2.14
CA ILE A 132 14.39 4.53 -3.42
C ILE A 132 12.91 4.88 -3.26
N LEU A 133 12.14 3.99 -2.63
CA LEU A 133 10.72 4.21 -2.37
C LEU A 133 10.48 5.39 -1.41
N ALA A 134 11.27 5.50 -0.35
CA ALA A 134 11.13 6.57 0.63
C ALA A 134 11.41 7.95 0.03
N VAL A 135 12.46 8.07 -0.79
CA VAL A 135 12.80 9.34 -1.48
C VAL A 135 11.68 9.74 -2.44
N SER A 136 11.16 8.79 -3.23
CA SER A 136 10.03 9.06 -4.13
C SER A 136 8.74 9.39 -3.36
N GLY A 137 8.51 8.74 -2.21
CA GLY A 137 7.38 9.04 -1.33
C GLY A 137 7.46 10.43 -0.69
N LEU A 138 8.65 10.89 -0.30
CA LEU A 138 8.86 12.26 0.17
C LEU A 138 8.57 13.28 -0.93
N ALA A 139 9.05 13.04 -2.15
CA ALA A 139 8.78 13.92 -3.28
C ALA A 139 7.27 14.04 -3.55
N GLU A 140 6.53 12.93 -3.47
CA GLU A 140 5.08 12.92 -3.60
C GLU A 140 4.39 13.74 -2.49
N LEU A 141 4.81 13.58 -1.24
CA LEU A 141 4.26 14.35 -0.11
C LEU A 141 4.51 15.86 -0.27
N PHE A 142 5.69 16.26 -0.73
CA PHE A 142 5.98 17.66 -1.02
C PHE A 142 5.11 18.20 -2.15
N SER A 143 4.92 17.45 -3.24
CA SER A 143 4.05 17.83 -4.34
C SER A 143 2.59 17.99 -3.89
N ALA A 144 2.08 17.05 -3.10
CA ALA A 144 0.73 17.12 -2.53
C ALA A 144 0.55 18.33 -1.59
N THR A 145 1.58 18.66 -0.82
CA THR A 145 1.58 19.82 0.09
C THR A 145 1.56 21.13 -0.71
N ASP A 146 2.37 21.25 -1.76
CA ASP A 146 2.41 22.41 -2.64
C ASP A 146 1.06 22.62 -3.34
N GLU A 147 0.46 21.56 -3.84
CA GLU A 147 -0.87 21.60 -4.43
C GLU A 147 -1.93 22.08 -3.43
N ALA A 148 -1.98 21.52 -2.22
CA ALA A 148 -2.90 21.92 -1.18
C ALA A 148 -2.75 23.41 -0.80
N LEU A 149 -1.51 23.92 -0.71
CA LEU A 149 -1.23 25.32 -0.47
C LEU A 149 -1.69 26.21 -1.63
N SER A 150 -1.52 25.77 -2.87
CA SER A 150 -1.95 26.50 -4.05
C SER A 150 -3.48 26.66 -4.10
N TRP A 151 -4.23 25.61 -3.79
CA TRP A 151 -5.69 25.62 -3.70
C TRP A 151 -6.20 26.57 -2.61
N THR A 152 -5.58 26.56 -1.43
CA THR A 152 -5.95 27.46 -0.33
C THR A 152 -5.69 28.93 -0.70
N GLY A 153 -4.55 29.21 -1.36
CA GLY A 153 -4.21 30.53 -1.85
C GLY A 153 -5.19 31.05 -2.91
N GLN A 154 -5.64 30.21 -3.83
CA GLN A 154 -6.66 30.57 -4.83
C GLN A 154 -8.02 30.83 -4.18
N ALA A 155 -8.44 30.00 -3.21
CA ALA A 155 -9.68 30.21 -2.49
C ALA A 155 -9.70 31.54 -1.70
N ALA A 156 -8.57 31.90 -1.07
CA ALA A 156 -8.42 33.17 -0.37
C ALA A 156 -8.52 34.37 -1.32
N ARG A 157 -7.87 34.33 -2.48
CA ARG A 157 -7.95 35.39 -3.50
C ARG A 157 -9.38 35.59 -4.05
N LYS A 158 -10.13 34.50 -4.30
CA LYS A 158 -11.51 34.57 -4.73
C LYS A 158 -12.41 35.24 -3.69
N ARG A 159 -12.18 34.98 -2.39
CA ARG A 159 -12.94 35.64 -1.30
C ARG A 159 -12.62 37.11 -1.14
N SER A 160 -11.40 37.54 -1.40
CA SER A 160 -11.02 38.97 -1.32
C SER A 160 -11.44 39.79 -2.53
N ALA A 161 -11.84 39.16 -3.63
CA ALA A 161 -12.31 39.80 -4.85
C ALA A 161 -13.85 39.88 -4.97
N ALA A 162 -14.57 39.27 -4.02
CA ALA A 162 -16.04 39.29 -3.92
C ALA A 162 -16.50 40.30 -2.89
#